data_45f8c642418499cd7e22ac21e78dc638
#
_entry.id   45f8c642418499cd7e22ac21e78dc638
#
_cell.length_a   1.000
_cell.length_b   1.000
_cell.length_c   1.000
_cell.angle_alpha   90.00
_cell.angle_beta   90.00
_cell.angle_gamma   90.00
#
_symmetry.space_group_name_H-M   'P 1'
#
loop_
_entity.id
_entity.type
_entity.pdbx_description
1 polymer ?
#
loop_
_entity_poly.entity_id
_entity_poly.type
_entity_poly.pdbx_seq_one_letter_code
_entity_poly.pdbx_strand_id
1 'polypeptide(L)'
;MKKLYLLLALFLSLATADAQQWVGTFATAPEFTGKGDMPQTTTLANTTLRQVVKVSLGGSRLQVQLSNEFSREAVEIKSVYIADARDSSDIDARTATYLSFGGRRSVTIEPGEAVYSDALNYALKPLQRLAVTICYGSRVPVNATSHRGSRTHSYIARGTVKPGARFHAIEKPVHWYNISKINVWSAGRAVAVLGNSITDGRGSTTDLQNRWPDRMAEALGGQVGVLNLGIGGNCVVEGGLSEPALMRFDRDILGQKGVDRLIIFEGTNDIGTCNADYEQKARRLIEAYGVLIAKAQVAGMKVYMGTITPTRGHGWYSFFREAMRQTVNEWIRTNKEIAGVIDFDKLTRDAADSQRLKADYSDDWLHLNPRGYEAMGRYAATVIDRP
;
A
#
# COMPACT_ATOMS: atom_id res chain seq x y z
N MET A 1 15.64 5.34 -72.04
CA MET A 1 16.31 5.65 -70.77
C MET A 1 15.21 5.78 -69.71
N LYS A 2 14.96 4.71 -68.95
CA LYS A 2 13.91 4.67 -67.90
C LYS A 2 14.60 5.07 -66.57
N LYS A 3 14.23 6.22 -65.99
CA LYS A 3 14.67 6.63 -64.66
C LYS A 3 13.91 5.86 -63.60
N LEU A 4 14.62 5.03 -62.86
CA LEU A 4 14.14 4.29 -61.73
C LEU A 4 14.19 5.23 -60.50
N TYR A 5 13.04 5.66 -59.97
CA TYR A 5 12.93 6.38 -58.74
C TYR A 5 12.87 5.37 -57.58
N LEU A 6 13.96 5.26 -56.85
CA LEU A 6 14.04 4.51 -55.58
C LEU A 6 13.42 5.33 -54.47
N LEU A 7 12.15 5.03 -54.07
CA LEU A 7 11.53 5.61 -52.90
C LEU A 7 12.10 4.88 -51.68
N LEU A 8 13.00 5.53 -50.98
CA LEU A 8 13.50 5.09 -49.66
C LEU A 8 12.44 5.46 -48.62
N ALA A 9 11.59 4.52 -48.26
CA ALA A 9 10.65 4.68 -47.14
C ALA A 9 11.45 4.55 -45.82
N LEU A 10 11.80 5.67 -45.26
CA LEU A 10 12.38 5.75 -43.93
C LEU A 10 11.26 5.46 -42.91
N PHE A 11 11.15 4.24 -42.45
CA PHE A 11 10.34 3.93 -41.25
C PHE A 11 11.05 4.52 -40.03
N LEU A 12 10.72 5.77 -39.70
CA LEU A 12 10.95 6.29 -38.36
C LEU A 12 10.01 5.51 -37.43
N SER A 13 10.54 4.51 -36.75
CA SER A 13 9.93 3.99 -35.53
C SER A 13 10.05 5.12 -34.48
N LEU A 14 9.04 5.96 -34.40
CA LEU A 14 8.81 6.83 -33.25
C LEU A 14 8.53 5.90 -32.07
N ALA A 15 9.58 5.47 -31.36
CA ALA A 15 9.44 5.03 -30.01
C ALA A 15 8.85 6.24 -29.27
N THR A 16 7.55 6.22 -29.02
CA THR A 16 6.91 7.17 -28.12
C THR A 16 7.52 6.92 -26.75
N ALA A 17 8.57 7.73 -26.42
CA ALA A 17 9.03 7.78 -25.04
C ALA A 17 7.81 8.20 -24.21
N ASP A 18 7.31 7.29 -23.35
CA ASP A 18 6.21 7.59 -22.48
C ASP A 18 6.53 8.87 -21.72
N ALA A 19 5.64 9.86 -21.83
CA ALA A 19 5.85 11.15 -21.18
C ALA A 19 5.95 10.94 -19.67
N GLN A 20 6.99 11.51 -19.05
CA GLN A 20 7.12 11.46 -17.61
C GLN A 20 5.92 12.12 -16.92
N GLN A 21 5.49 11.53 -15.83
CA GLN A 21 4.37 12.01 -15.01
C GLN A 21 4.64 11.70 -13.53
N TRP A 22 3.78 12.20 -12.66
CA TRP A 22 3.77 11.76 -11.27
C TRP A 22 3.18 10.36 -11.16
N VAL A 23 3.96 9.43 -10.58
CA VAL A 23 3.58 8.04 -10.38
C VAL A 23 3.79 7.67 -8.92
N GLY A 24 2.80 7.03 -8.30
CA GLY A 24 2.93 6.50 -6.95
C GLY A 24 4.04 5.45 -6.86
N THR A 25 4.89 5.57 -5.85
CA THR A 25 5.96 4.60 -5.57
C THR A 25 5.85 3.98 -4.18
N PHE A 26 5.15 4.65 -3.28
CA PHE A 26 4.75 4.19 -1.96
C PHE A 26 3.39 4.77 -1.64
N ALA A 27 2.51 3.97 -1.08
CA ALA A 27 1.30 4.44 -0.43
C ALA A 27 0.94 3.52 0.74
N THR A 28 0.23 4.09 1.70
CA THR A 28 -0.44 3.37 2.78
C THR A 28 -1.81 3.99 3.00
N ALA A 29 -2.81 3.17 3.32
CA ALA A 29 -4.15 3.66 3.57
C ALA A 29 -4.21 4.36 4.93
N PRO A 30 -4.60 5.65 4.99
CA PRO A 30 -4.72 6.35 6.26
C PRO A 30 -5.91 5.84 7.06
N GLU A 31 -5.74 5.82 8.38
CA GLU A 31 -6.71 5.33 9.35
C GLU A 31 -6.84 6.31 10.52
N PHE A 32 -8.00 6.25 11.21
CA PHE A 32 -8.15 6.86 12.52
C PHE A 32 -7.27 6.13 13.54
N THR A 33 -6.55 6.88 14.36
CA THR A 33 -5.69 6.35 15.41
C THR A 33 -6.41 6.35 16.74
N GLY A 34 -6.72 5.17 17.26
CA GLY A 34 -7.26 5.01 18.61
C GLY A 34 -6.20 5.35 19.70
N LYS A 35 -6.64 5.57 20.93
CA LYS A 35 -5.74 5.85 22.04
C LYS A 35 -4.66 4.77 22.23
N GLY A 36 -5.00 3.50 21.98
CA GLY A 36 -4.05 2.39 22.10
C GLY A 36 -3.01 2.32 20.98
N ASP A 37 -3.25 3.03 19.88
CA ASP A 37 -2.38 3.07 18.70
C ASP A 37 -1.50 4.34 18.65
N MET A 38 -1.74 5.31 19.56
CA MET A 38 -0.85 6.45 19.76
C MET A 38 0.42 6.02 20.51
N PRO A 39 1.52 6.80 20.44
CA PRO A 39 2.71 6.54 21.26
C PRO A 39 2.34 6.42 22.75
N GLN A 40 2.87 5.40 23.44
CA GLN A 40 2.43 5.04 24.79
C GLN A 40 3.27 5.69 25.88
N THR A 41 4.53 6.02 25.61
CA THR A 41 5.47 6.60 26.58
C THR A 41 5.72 8.10 26.36
N THR A 42 5.28 8.61 25.20
CA THR A 42 5.42 10.03 24.83
C THR A 42 4.24 10.47 23.97
N THR A 43 4.24 11.72 23.57
CA THR A 43 3.32 12.24 22.53
C THR A 43 4.12 12.58 21.28
N LEU A 44 3.44 12.89 20.17
CA LEU A 44 4.11 13.43 18.99
C LEU A 44 4.54 14.89 19.17
N ALA A 45 3.97 15.63 20.13
CA ALA A 45 4.27 17.04 20.34
C ALA A 45 5.74 17.27 20.74
N ASN A 46 6.38 18.23 20.05
CA ASN A 46 7.78 18.60 20.26
C ASN A 46 8.75 17.40 20.20
N THR A 47 8.46 16.44 19.31
CA THR A 47 9.30 15.26 19.04
C THR A 47 9.73 15.20 17.59
N THR A 48 10.66 14.33 17.29
CA THR A 48 11.04 13.92 15.95
C THR A 48 10.68 12.46 15.75
N LEU A 49 9.86 12.21 14.74
CA LEU A 49 9.48 10.87 14.31
C LEU A 49 10.27 10.51 13.06
N ARG A 50 10.92 9.36 13.02
CA ARG A 50 11.57 8.79 11.85
C ARG A 50 10.90 7.49 11.47
N GLN A 51 10.44 7.41 10.23
CA GLN A 51 9.72 6.28 9.66
C GLN A 51 10.47 5.76 8.45
N VAL A 52 10.62 4.43 8.33
CA VAL A 52 11.28 3.81 7.19
C VAL A 52 10.22 3.20 6.29
N VAL A 53 10.28 3.54 5.01
CA VAL A 53 9.43 3.00 3.97
C VAL A 53 10.27 2.39 2.85
N LYS A 54 9.73 1.43 2.11
CA LYS A 54 10.35 0.88 0.91
C LYS A 54 9.55 1.37 -0.29
N VAL A 55 10.21 2.09 -1.19
CA VAL A 55 9.62 2.52 -2.44
C VAL A 55 9.73 1.42 -3.49
N SER A 56 8.83 1.39 -4.44
CA SER A 56 8.83 0.38 -5.51
C SER A 56 9.48 0.89 -6.79
N LEU A 57 9.10 2.07 -7.27
CA LEU A 57 9.57 2.68 -8.51
C LEU A 57 10.56 3.80 -8.20
N GLY A 58 11.61 3.95 -9.03
CA GLY A 58 12.55 5.05 -8.96
C GLY A 58 12.15 6.25 -9.82
N GLY A 59 12.85 7.37 -9.62
CA GLY A 59 12.65 8.59 -10.41
C GLY A 59 13.60 9.70 -10.03
N SER A 60 13.59 10.78 -10.81
CA SER A 60 14.52 11.92 -10.66
C SER A 60 14.03 13.00 -9.68
N ARG A 61 12.72 13.05 -9.45
CA ARG A 61 12.07 13.96 -8.50
C ARG A 61 11.03 13.20 -7.69
N LEU A 62 10.77 13.63 -6.48
CA LEU A 62 9.72 13.08 -5.64
C LEU A 62 8.90 14.16 -4.95
N GLN A 63 7.73 13.77 -4.46
CA GLN A 63 6.90 14.52 -3.53
C GLN A 63 6.31 13.56 -2.48
N VAL A 64 6.16 14.02 -1.25
CA VAL A 64 5.62 13.26 -0.13
C VAL A 64 4.30 13.88 0.28
N GLN A 65 3.27 13.06 0.46
CA GLN A 65 2.00 13.49 1.04
C GLN A 65 1.98 13.16 2.54
N LEU A 66 1.62 14.14 3.33
CA LEU A 66 1.29 14.00 4.74
C LEU A 66 -0.22 14.17 4.93
N SER A 67 -0.83 13.35 5.78
CA SER A 67 -2.27 13.32 5.97
C SER A 67 -2.64 13.61 7.42
N ASN A 68 -3.69 14.41 7.60
CA ASN A 68 -4.40 14.68 8.84
C ASN A 68 -5.92 14.40 8.68
N GLU A 69 -6.27 13.55 7.71
CA GLU A 69 -7.65 13.32 7.26
C GLU A 69 -8.57 12.74 8.35
N PHE A 70 -8.00 11.99 9.31
CA PHE A 70 -8.77 11.35 10.38
C PHE A 70 -8.67 12.06 11.73
N SER A 71 -8.01 13.19 11.79
CA SER A 71 -7.86 13.97 13.02
C SER A 71 -8.94 15.06 13.10
N ARG A 72 -9.24 15.49 14.34
CA ARG A 72 -10.17 16.60 14.59
C ARG A 72 -9.44 17.89 15.00
N GLU A 73 -8.13 17.85 15.05
CA GLU A 73 -7.26 18.95 15.44
C GLU A 73 -6.16 19.12 14.40
N ALA A 74 -5.68 20.34 14.24
CA ALA A 74 -4.57 20.62 13.33
C ALA A 74 -3.25 20.00 13.84
N VAL A 75 -2.39 19.59 12.92
CA VAL A 75 -1.04 19.13 13.22
C VAL A 75 -0.02 20.14 12.73
N GLU A 76 0.85 20.61 13.64
CA GLU A 76 1.97 21.49 13.34
C GLU A 76 3.22 20.68 13.06
N ILE A 77 3.81 20.86 11.89
CA ILE A 77 5.05 20.23 11.45
C ILE A 77 6.07 21.32 11.21
N LYS A 78 7.16 21.31 11.99
CA LYS A 78 8.26 22.29 11.90
C LYS A 78 9.13 22.05 10.69
N SER A 79 9.39 20.79 10.38
CA SER A 79 10.15 20.38 9.19
C SER A 79 9.98 18.91 8.90
N VAL A 80 10.19 18.55 7.64
CA VAL A 80 10.32 17.16 7.18
C VAL A 80 11.60 17.05 6.38
N TYR A 81 12.35 15.96 6.58
CA TYR A 81 13.44 15.61 5.67
C TYR A 81 13.43 14.12 5.36
N ILE A 82 13.96 13.80 4.21
CA ILE A 82 14.15 12.42 3.75
C ILE A 82 15.64 12.11 3.65
N ALA A 83 15.99 10.85 3.78
CA ALA A 83 17.35 10.35 3.55
C ALA A 83 17.33 8.86 3.19
N ASP A 84 18.40 8.35 2.61
CA ASP A 84 18.61 6.92 2.43
C ASP A 84 18.64 6.25 3.81
N ALA A 85 17.72 5.31 4.04
CA ALA A 85 17.68 4.54 5.27
C ALA A 85 18.84 3.53 5.30
N ARG A 86 19.49 3.42 6.44
CA ARG A 86 20.45 2.37 6.78
C ARG A 86 19.76 1.31 7.64
N ASP A 87 20.35 0.97 8.75
CA ASP A 87 19.76 0.04 9.71
C ASP A 87 19.01 0.81 10.82
N SER A 88 17.92 0.24 11.30
CA SER A 88 17.12 0.81 12.39
C SER A 88 16.72 2.28 12.14
N SER A 89 17.09 3.19 13.06
CA SER A 89 16.87 4.63 12.93
C SER A 89 17.99 5.35 12.19
N ASP A 90 19.02 4.64 11.71
CA ASP A 90 20.17 5.28 11.09
C ASP A 90 19.91 5.63 9.61
N ILE A 91 20.52 6.73 9.18
CA ILE A 91 20.41 7.27 7.82
C ILE A 91 21.78 7.57 7.24
N ASP A 92 21.88 7.64 5.93
CA ASP A 92 23.01 8.31 5.31
C ASP A 92 22.75 9.83 5.33
N ALA A 93 23.37 10.53 6.28
CA ALA A 93 23.18 11.96 6.48
C ALA A 93 23.58 12.81 5.26
N ARG A 94 24.44 12.29 4.36
CA ARG A 94 24.88 12.97 3.13
C ARG A 94 23.75 13.07 2.11
N THR A 95 22.79 12.15 2.16
CA THR A 95 21.62 12.14 1.28
C THR A 95 20.44 12.93 1.84
N ALA A 96 20.56 13.41 3.09
CA ALA A 96 19.45 14.05 3.78
C ALA A 96 19.08 15.39 3.12
N THR A 97 17.81 15.50 2.74
CA THR A 97 17.26 16.68 2.09
C THR A 97 15.93 17.08 2.70
N TYR A 98 15.79 18.36 3.04
CA TYR A 98 14.54 18.89 3.58
C TYR A 98 13.49 19.05 2.49
N LEU A 99 12.25 18.68 2.81
CA LEU A 99 11.08 19.00 2.03
C LEU A 99 10.63 20.44 2.32
N SER A 100 9.93 21.03 1.35
CA SER A 100 9.20 22.28 1.52
C SER A 100 7.71 22.10 1.17
N PHE A 101 6.91 23.04 1.65
CA PHE A 101 5.46 23.11 1.47
C PHE A 101 5.11 24.55 1.13
N GLY A 102 4.85 24.82 -0.17
CA GLY A 102 4.71 26.21 -0.66
C GLY A 102 5.95 27.05 -0.40
N GLY A 103 7.15 26.49 -0.58
CA GLY A 103 8.46 27.14 -0.35
C GLY A 103 8.89 27.22 1.12
N ARG A 104 8.07 26.79 2.08
CA ARG A 104 8.37 26.82 3.53
C ARG A 104 8.73 25.44 4.03
N ARG A 105 9.64 25.35 5.01
CA ARG A 105 9.98 24.06 5.67
C ARG A 105 8.93 23.57 6.64
N SER A 106 8.11 24.46 7.16
CA SER A 106 7.01 24.14 8.09
C SER A 106 5.68 24.11 7.39
N VAL A 107 4.75 23.33 7.92
CA VAL A 107 3.36 23.28 7.48
C VAL A 107 2.46 22.98 8.67
N THR A 108 1.28 23.60 8.69
CA THR A 108 0.18 23.18 9.54
C THR A 108 -0.85 22.50 8.63
N ILE A 109 -1.27 21.28 8.98
CA ILE A 109 -2.28 20.54 8.24
C ILE A 109 -3.56 20.57 9.08
N GLU A 110 -4.60 21.17 8.53
CA GLU A 110 -5.87 21.30 9.21
C GLU A 110 -6.60 19.94 9.32
N PRO A 111 -7.59 19.80 10.21
CA PRO A 111 -8.39 18.59 10.33
C PRO A 111 -9.06 18.21 9.01
N GLY A 112 -8.99 16.92 8.66
CA GLY A 112 -9.60 16.40 7.43
C GLY A 112 -8.77 16.63 6.17
N GLU A 113 -7.59 17.25 6.27
CA GLU A 113 -6.76 17.59 5.11
C GLU A 113 -5.54 16.69 4.95
N ALA A 114 -5.03 16.67 3.71
CA ALA A 114 -3.74 16.11 3.35
C ALA A 114 -2.99 17.09 2.44
N VAL A 115 -1.68 17.18 2.60
CA VAL A 115 -0.84 18.12 1.86
C VAL A 115 0.33 17.40 1.20
N TYR A 116 0.66 17.79 -0.04
CA TYR A 116 1.89 17.38 -0.70
C TYR A 116 3.03 18.34 -0.41
N SER A 117 4.23 17.82 -0.26
CA SER A 117 5.42 18.64 -0.37
C SER A 117 5.57 19.21 -1.78
N ASP A 118 6.34 20.29 -1.90
CA ASP A 118 6.85 20.73 -3.20
C ASP A 118 7.68 19.62 -3.84
N ALA A 119 7.80 19.64 -5.17
CA ALA A 119 8.64 18.71 -5.90
C ALA A 119 10.11 18.85 -5.50
N LEU A 120 10.72 17.79 -5.03
CA LEU A 120 12.12 17.74 -4.65
C LEU A 120 12.94 16.97 -5.70
N ASN A 121 14.03 17.56 -6.20
CA ASN A 121 15.03 16.82 -6.98
C ASN A 121 15.73 15.82 -6.05
N TYR A 122 15.51 14.53 -6.29
CA TYR A 122 16.07 13.44 -5.51
C TYR A 122 16.16 12.19 -6.39
N ALA A 123 17.36 11.67 -6.60
CA ALA A 123 17.58 10.47 -7.41
C ALA A 123 17.17 9.22 -6.63
N LEU A 124 15.86 8.98 -6.57
CA LEU A 124 15.29 7.82 -5.88
C LEU A 124 15.51 6.56 -6.71
N LYS A 125 16.15 5.55 -6.13
CA LYS A 125 16.39 4.26 -6.79
C LYS A 125 15.16 3.35 -6.62
N PRO A 126 14.86 2.48 -7.58
CA PRO A 126 13.84 1.45 -7.40
C PRO A 126 14.16 0.58 -6.17
N LEU A 127 13.11 0.17 -5.45
CA LEU A 127 13.19 -0.71 -4.27
C LEU A 127 14.01 -0.16 -3.09
N GLN A 128 14.32 1.13 -3.12
CA GLN A 128 15.11 1.80 -2.08
C GLN A 128 14.34 1.88 -0.76
N ARG A 129 15.05 1.74 0.35
CA ARG A 129 14.54 2.08 1.68
C ARG A 129 14.80 3.57 1.94
N LEU A 130 13.74 4.30 2.21
CA LEU A 130 13.76 5.74 2.45
C LEU A 130 13.32 6.03 3.89
N ALA A 131 14.10 6.82 4.62
CA ALA A 131 13.72 7.34 5.91
C ALA A 131 13.02 8.68 5.73
N VAL A 132 11.79 8.80 6.22
CA VAL A 132 11.03 10.05 6.29
C VAL A 132 11.04 10.50 7.75
N THR A 133 11.63 11.67 8.01
CA THR A 133 11.78 12.22 9.36
C THR A 133 10.95 13.48 9.51
N ILE A 134 9.97 13.45 10.41
CA ILE A 134 9.02 14.53 10.71
C ILE A 134 9.36 15.14 12.06
N CYS A 135 9.63 16.44 12.10
CA CYS A 135 9.81 17.20 13.34
C CYS A 135 8.51 17.93 13.64
N TYR A 136 7.81 17.49 14.68
CA TYR A 136 6.54 18.08 15.11
C TYR A 136 6.72 19.36 15.92
N GLY A 137 5.72 20.25 15.83
CA GLY A 137 5.54 21.39 16.69
C GLY A 137 4.89 21.03 18.03
N SER A 138 4.41 22.05 18.72
CA SER A 138 3.69 21.87 20.00
C SER A 138 2.25 21.44 19.82
N ARG A 139 1.62 21.79 18.69
CA ARG A 139 0.23 21.47 18.39
C ARG A 139 0.18 20.21 17.54
N VAL A 140 -0.28 19.14 18.16
CA VAL A 140 -0.51 17.84 17.50
C VAL A 140 -1.84 17.25 17.98
N PRO A 141 -2.56 16.51 17.15
CA PRO A 141 -3.82 15.88 17.53
C PRO A 141 -3.63 14.86 18.65
N VAL A 142 -4.62 14.73 19.51
CA VAL A 142 -4.72 13.62 20.48
C VAL A 142 -4.82 12.28 19.74
N ASN A 143 -5.49 12.28 18.58
CA ASN A 143 -5.62 11.14 17.68
C ASN A 143 -5.03 11.53 16.32
N ALA A 144 -3.85 11.06 16.00
CA ALA A 144 -3.23 11.31 14.72
C ALA A 144 -3.90 10.49 13.59
N THR A 145 -3.80 10.97 12.37
CA THR A 145 -3.99 10.13 11.19
C THR A 145 -2.78 9.20 11.06
N SER A 146 -3.00 7.90 10.88
CA SER A 146 -1.93 6.91 10.90
C SER A 146 -2.23 5.68 10.05
N HIS A 147 -1.33 4.70 10.10
CA HIS A 147 -1.55 3.35 9.58
C HIS A 147 -0.97 2.33 10.57
N ARG A 148 -1.84 1.49 11.13
CA ARG A 148 -1.50 0.49 12.15
C ARG A 148 -0.63 -0.64 11.63
N GLY A 149 -0.79 -0.99 10.38
CA GLY A 149 -0.17 -2.14 9.74
C GLY A 149 1.21 -1.87 9.14
N SER A 150 2.01 -0.96 9.67
CA SER A 150 3.32 -0.61 9.08
C SER A 150 4.28 -1.79 8.92
N ARG A 151 4.19 -2.80 9.80
CA ARG A 151 5.11 -3.95 9.90
C ARG A 151 6.59 -3.51 9.94
N THR A 152 6.81 -2.26 10.34
CA THR A 152 8.12 -1.62 10.40
C THR A 152 8.13 -0.66 11.57
N HIS A 153 9.22 -0.65 12.34
CA HIS A 153 9.37 0.30 13.43
C HIS A 153 9.48 1.73 12.90
N SER A 154 8.79 2.62 13.58
CA SER A 154 9.06 4.04 13.61
C SER A 154 9.85 4.37 14.87
N TYR A 155 10.60 5.45 14.83
CA TYR A 155 11.48 5.85 15.94
C TYR A 155 11.12 7.26 16.36
N ILE A 156 10.87 7.46 17.67
CA ILE A 156 10.50 8.76 18.24
C ILE A 156 11.64 9.23 19.14
N ALA A 157 12.09 10.47 18.93
CA ALA A 157 13.10 11.14 19.77
C ALA A 157 12.56 12.47 20.30
N ARG A 158 13.03 12.92 21.46
CA ARG A 158 12.66 14.23 22.01
C ARG A 158 13.25 15.39 21.22
N GLY A 159 12.49 16.46 21.09
CA GLY A 159 12.92 17.68 20.42
C GLY A 159 13.15 17.51 18.92
N THR A 160 13.91 18.42 18.32
CA THR A 160 14.24 18.44 16.91
C THR A 160 15.57 17.75 16.65
N VAL A 161 15.57 16.63 15.94
CA VAL A 161 16.78 15.92 15.50
C VAL A 161 17.12 16.33 14.06
N LYS A 162 18.25 17.03 13.89
CA LYS A 162 18.74 17.44 12.57
C LYS A 162 19.43 16.28 11.84
N PRO A 163 19.53 16.31 10.49
CA PRO A 163 20.38 15.37 9.75
C PRO A 163 21.81 15.38 10.31
N GLY A 164 22.41 14.18 10.44
CA GLY A 164 23.78 14.03 10.99
C GLY A 164 23.86 13.99 12.53
N ALA A 165 22.82 14.42 13.24
CA ALA A 165 22.76 14.21 14.68
C ALA A 165 22.38 12.76 15.02
N ARG A 166 22.92 12.23 16.12
CA ARG A 166 22.57 10.91 16.62
C ARG A 166 21.08 10.87 17.00
N PHE A 167 20.37 9.84 16.56
CA PHE A 167 18.96 9.65 16.84
C PHE A 167 18.78 8.79 18.11
N HIS A 168 18.43 9.44 19.22
CA HIS A 168 18.17 8.76 20.50
C HIS A 168 16.68 8.43 20.59
N ALA A 169 16.30 7.25 20.11
CA ALA A 169 14.91 6.80 20.17
C ALA A 169 14.49 6.54 21.64
N ILE A 170 13.41 7.18 22.05
CA ILE A 170 12.77 6.96 23.37
C ILE A 170 11.58 6.01 23.27
N GLU A 171 11.03 5.83 22.06
CA GLU A 171 9.96 4.90 21.78
C GLU A 171 10.09 4.37 20.34
N LYS A 172 9.64 3.13 20.10
CA LYS A 172 9.75 2.44 18.81
C LYS A 172 8.44 1.73 18.46
N PRO A 173 7.36 2.46 18.12
CA PRO A 173 6.10 1.83 17.73
C PRO A 173 6.23 1.18 16.35
N VAL A 174 5.55 0.03 16.15
CA VAL A 174 5.35 -0.57 14.83
C VAL A 174 4.11 0.08 14.20
N HIS A 175 4.28 1.31 13.71
CA HIS A 175 3.19 2.18 13.30
C HIS A 175 3.70 3.32 12.44
N TRP A 176 2.97 3.74 11.40
CA TRP A 176 3.25 4.95 10.65
C TRP A 176 2.26 6.05 11.02
N TYR A 177 2.75 7.29 11.21
CA TYR A 177 1.94 8.46 11.52
C TYR A 177 2.10 9.53 10.45
N ASN A 178 1.00 10.12 10.04
CA ASN A 178 0.86 11.22 9.09
C ASN A 178 1.44 11.01 7.69
N ILE A 179 2.24 10.00 7.41
CA ILE A 179 2.66 9.70 6.04
C ILE A 179 1.57 8.93 5.31
N SER A 180 1.29 9.27 4.04
CA SER A 180 0.31 8.56 3.23
C SER A 180 0.82 8.13 1.86
N LYS A 181 1.53 9.01 1.13
CA LYS A 181 1.97 8.72 -0.25
C LYS A 181 3.36 9.29 -0.54
N ILE A 182 4.09 8.60 -1.42
CA ILE A 182 5.27 9.14 -2.09
C ILE A 182 5.09 8.92 -3.58
N ASN A 183 5.17 10.01 -4.35
CA ASN A 183 5.15 9.95 -5.80
C ASN A 183 6.52 10.31 -6.36
N VAL A 184 6.86 9.74 -7.51
CA VAL A 184 8.06 10.06 -8.27
C VAL A 184 7.72 10.56 -9.67
N TRP A 185 8.56 11.39 -10.23
CA TRP A 185 8.49 11.79 -11.63
C TRP A 185 9.16 10.73 -12.49
N SER A 186 8.36 9.97 -13.23
CA SER A 186 8.79 8.77 -13.96
C SER A 186 7.94 8.55 -15.22
N ALA A 187 8.47 7.83 -16.20
CA ALA A 187 7.74 7.31 -17.33
C ALA A 187 6.97 6.01 -17.00
N GLY A 188 7.18 5.43 -15.82
CA GLY A 188 6.52 4.21 -15.38
C GLY A 188 5.01 4.38 -15.09
N ARG A 189 4.40 3.30 -14.66
CA ARG A 189 3.00 3.22 -14.20
C ARG A 189 2.96 2.55 -12.83
N ALA A 190 1.81 2.60 -12.17
CA ALA A 190 1.63 1.97 -10.88
C ALA A 190 0.44 0.99 -10.88
N VAL A 191 0.50 0.02 -9.97
CA VAL A 191 -0.60 -0.85 -9.57
C VAL A 191 -0.99 -0.52 -8.14
N ALA A 192 -2.27 -0.24 -7.92
CA ALA A 192 -2.85 -0.10 -6.58
C ALA A 192 -3.33 -1.47 -6.11
N VAL A 193 -3.15 -1.76 -4.82
CA VAL A 193 -3.58 -3.02 -4.21
C VAL A 193 -4.53 -2.72 -3.06
N LEU A 194 -5.82 -2.97 -3.28
CA LEU A 194 -6.88 -2.89 -2.27
C LEU A 194 -6.97 -4.22 -1.54
N GLY A 195 -6.88 -4.21 -0.21
CA GLY A 195 -6.89 -5.45 0.57
C GLY A 195 -6.99 -5.26 2.08
N ASN A 196 -6.98 -6.39 2.78
CA ASN A 196 -7.08 -6.49 4.24
C ASN A 196 -5.72 -6.79 4.90
N SER A 197 -5.72 -7.44 6.08
CA SER A 197 -4.52 -7.79 6.84
C SER A 197 -3.52 -8.65 6.07
N ILE A 198 -3.96 -9.47 5.11
CA ILE A 198 -3.07 -10.30 4.30
C ILE A 198 -2.28 -9.41 3.32
N THR A 199 -2.90 -8.37 2.78
CA THR A 199 -2.25 -7.37 1.92
C THR A 199 -1.40 -6.40 2.74
N ASP A 200 -1.93 -5.93 3.87
CA ASP A 200 -1.22 -5.12 4.87
C ASP A 200 0.04 -5.83 5.41
N GLY A 201 0.03 -7.16 5.41
CA GLY A 201 1.20 -7.99 5.64
C GLY A 201 1.31 -8.57 7.04
N ARG A 202 0.18 -8.82 7.75
CA ARG A 202 0.22 -9.56 9.02
C ARG A 202 0.86 -10.94 8.79
N GLY A 203 1.85 -11.30 9.63
CA GLY A 203 2.66 -12.52 9.47
C GLY A 203 3.96 -12.30 8.70
N SER A 204 4.17 -11.12 8.10
CA SER A 204 5.48 -10.74 7.53
C SER A 204 6.50 -10.45 8.63
N THR A 205 7.79 -10.41 8.28
CA THR A 205 8.85 -10.11 9.23
C THR A 205 8.94 -8.60 9.49
N THR A 206 8.84 -8.19 10.74
CA THR A 206 9.01 -6.78 11.13
C THR A 206 10.33 -6.22 10.59
N ASP A 207 10.30 -5.01 10.06
CA ASP A 207 11.40 -4.24 9.46
C ASP A 207 11.94 -4.77 8.13
N LEU A 208 11.58 -5.97 7.69
CA LEU A 208 12.06 -6.49 6.39
C LEU A 208 11.21 -6.04 5.20
N GLN A 209 10.02 -5.49 5.45
CA GLN A 209 9.09 -5.04 4.39
C GLN A 209 8.98 -6.10 3.28
N ASN A 210 8.59 -7.31 3.69
CA ASN A 210 8.51 -8.51 2.85
C ASN A 210 7.06 -9.04 2.75
N ARG A 211 6.09 -8.12 2.71
CA ARG A 211 4.68 -8.38 2.41
C ARG A 211 4.55 -8.82 0.95
N TRP A 212 3.46 -9.47 0.57
CA TRP A 212 3.32 -9.91 -0.81
C TRP A 212 3.36 -8.77 -1.85
N PRO A 213 2.83 -7.53 -1.59
CA PRO A 213 3.02 -6.44 -2.53
C PRO A 213 4.48 -5.98 -2.66
N ASP A 214 5.28 -6.03 -1.56
CA ASP A 214 6.71 -5.75 -1.62
C ASP A 214 7.45 -6.80 -2.49
N ARG A 215 7.08 -8.09 -2.34
CA ARG A 215 7.62 -9.18 -3.16
C ARG A 215 7.21 -9.09 -4.62
N MET A 216 5.98 -8.60 -4.88
CA MET A 216 5.54 -8.30 -6.24
C MET A 216 6.38 -7.17 -6.86
N ALA A 217 6.66 -6.09 -6.13
CA ALA A 217 7.51 -5.00 -6.61
C ALA A 217 8.94 -5.49 -6.94
N GLU A 218 9.50 -6.36 -6.11
CA GLU A 218 10.80 -7.00 -6.37
C GLU A 218 10.75 -7.87 -7.63
N ALA A 219 9.73 -8.70 -7.79
CA ALA A 219 9.56 -9.57 -8.95
C ALA A 219 9.36 -8.80 -10.27
N LEU A 220 8.76 -7.59 -10.20
CA LEU A 220 8.64 -6.65 -11.31
C LEU A 220 9.92 -5.83 -11.54
N GLY A 221 11.02 -6.14 -10.83
CA GLY A 221 12.30 -5.46 -11.02
C GLY A 221 12.31 -3.97 -10.65
N GLY A 222 11.33 -3.50 -9.88
CA GLY A 222 11.20 -2.08 -9.53
C GLY A 222 10.85 -1.16 -10.69
N GLN A 223 10.25 -1.69 -11.77
CA GLN A 223 9.85 -0.93 -12.95
C GLN A 223 8.41 -0.43 -12.89
N VAL A 224 7.64 -0.94 -11.93
CA VAL A 224 6.24 -0.59 -11.69
C VAL A 224 6.06 -0.11 -10.26
N GLY A 225 5.33 0.98 -10.07
CA GLY A 225 4.89 1.41 -8.75
C GLY A 225 3.92 0.37 -8.15
N VAL A 226 4.17 -0.09 -6.93
CA VAL A 226 3.28 -1.00 -6.21
C VAL A 226 2.82 -0.31 -4.94
N LEU A 227 1.52 -0.03 -4.87
CA LEU A 227 0.90 0.76 -3.80
C LEU A 227 0.08 -0.15 -2.90
N ASN A 228 0.61 -0.43 -1.71
CA ASN A 228 -0.07 -1.29 -0.74
C ASN A 228 -1.10 -0.50 0.06
N LEU A 229 -2.37 -0.71 -0.22
CA LEU A 229 -3.52 -0.05 0.44
C LEU A 229 -4.36 -1.06 1.24
N GLY A 230 -3.68 -2.09 1.76
CA GLY A 230 -4.25 -3.03 2.73
C GLY A 230 -4.49 -2.39 4.08
N ILE A 231 -5.55 -2.79 4.76
CA ILE A 231 -5.88 -2.39 6.14
C ILE A 231 -6.22 -3.65 6.94
N GLY A 232 -5.56 -3.85 8.08
CA GLY A 232 -5.84 -4.97 8.96
C GLY A 232 -7.30 -5.00 9.42
N GLY A 233 -7.99 -6.15 9.24
CA GLY A 233 -9.38 -6.32 9.65
C GLY A 233 -10.42 -5.61 8.78
N ASN A 234 -10.06 -5.10 7.61
CA ASN A 234 -10.96 -4.36 6.73
C ASN A 234 -11.95 -5.28 6.02
N CYS A 235 -13.19 -4.79 5.86
CA CYS A 235 -14.24 -5.41 5.06
C CYS A 235 -14.50 -4.61 3.78
N VAL A 236 -15.16 -5.24 2.82
CA VAL A 236 -15.57 -4.56 1.57
C VAL A 236 -16.84 -3.76 1.80
N VAL A 237 -17.85 -4.38 2.43
CA VAL A 237 -19.23 -3.86 2.45
C VAL A 237 -19.50 -3.01 3.69
N GLU A 238 -19.34 -3.60 4.86
CA GLU A 238 -19.68 -2.99 6.15
C GLU A 238 -18.92 -3.65 7.31
N GLY A 239 -18.76 -2.95 8.42
CA GLY A 239 -18.09 -3.47 9.61
C GLY A 239 -16.58 -3.59 9.44
N GLY A 240 -15.97 -4.50 10.20
CA GLY A 240 -14.52 -4.64 10.24
C GLY A 240 -13.82 -3.50 10.97
N LEU A 241 -12.56 -3.30 10.65
CA LEU A 241 -11.76 -2.19 11.17
C LEU A 241 -11.59 -1.12 10.08
N SER A 242 -11.64 0.14 10.49
CA SER A 242 -11.57 1.31 9.62
C SER A 242 -12.74 1.40 8.62
N GLU A 243 -12.70 2.34 7.71
CA GLU A 243 -13.73 2.49 6.68
C GLU A 243 -13.72 1.29 5.72
N PRO A 244 -14.89 0.68 5.42
CA PRO A 244 -14.98 -0.39 4.42
C PRO A 244 -14.44 0.03 3.05
N ALA A 245 -14.01 -0.94 2.26
CA ALA A 245 -13.42 -0.70 0.95
C ALA A 245 -14.31 0.17 0.04
N LEU A 246 -15.64 -0.03 0.06
CA LEU A 246 -16.60 0.80 -0.68
C LEU A 246 -16.52 2.29 -0.32
N MET A 247 -16.27 2.62 0.95
CA MET A 247 -16.21 4.01 1.42
C MET A 247 -14.87 4.67 1.17
N ARG A 248 -13.76 3.93 1.34
CA ARG A 248 -12.39 4.46 1.19
C ARG A 248 -11.84 4.43 -0.24
N PHE A 249 -12.57 3.83 -1.19
CA PHE A 249 -12.08 3.58 -2.54
C PHE A 249 -11.63 4.84 -3.27
N ASP A 250 -12.40 5.90 -3.21
CA ASP A 250 -12.09 7.14 -3.93
C ASP A 250 -10.83 7.81 -3.38
N ARG A 251 -10.68 7.87 -2.06
CA ARG A 251 -9.48 8.41 -1.40
C ARG A 251 -8.24 7.53 -1.64
N ASP A 252 -8.39 6.22 -1.41
CA ASP A 252 -7.25 5.31 -1.34
C ASP A 252 -6.82 4.80 -2.73
N ILE A 253 -7.75 4.63 -3.66
CA ILE A 253 -7.49 4.08 -5.00
C ILE A 253 -7.49 5.17 -6.05
N LEU A 254 -8.62 5.87 -6.25
CA LEU A 254 -8.72 6.89 -7.31
C LEU A 254 -7.84 8.11 -7.03
N GLY A 255 -7.55 8.39 -5.77
CA GLY A 255 -6.62 9.45 -5.35
C GLY A 255 -5.13 9.16 -5.58
N GLN A 256 -4.75 8.01 -6.15
CA GLN A 256 -3.35 7.67 -6.45
C GLN A 256 -2.91 8.26 -7.80
N LYS A 257 -1.58 8.43 -7.99
CA LYS A 257 -1.02 8.98 -9.23
C LYS A 257 -0.42 7.90 -10.12
N GLY A 258 -0.68 7.99 -11.43
CA GLY A 258 -0.11 7.11 -12.44
C GLY A 258 -0.53 5.64 -12.34
N VAL A 259 -1.64 5.36 -11.68
CA VAL A 259 -2.19 4.01 -11.54
C VAL A 259 -2.98 3.66 -12.79
N ASP A 260 -2.62 2.54 -13.43
CA ASP A 260 -3.33 1.96 -14.58
C ASP A 260 -3.85 0.53 -14.30
N ARG A 261 -3.53 -0.02 -13.14
CA ARG A 261 -3.94 -1.35 -12.71
C ARG A 261 -4.41 -1.34 -11.26
N LEU A 262 -5.46 -2.07 -10.98
CA LEU A 262 -5.96 -2.32 -9.63
C LEU A 262 -5.98 -3.81 -9.36
N ILE A 263 -5.45 -4.23 -8.21
CA ILE A 263 -5.68 -5.57 -7.65
C ILE A 263 -6.66 -5.43 -6.48
N ILE A 264 -7.78 -6.14 -6.54
CA ILE A 264 -8.70 -6.29 -5.41
C ILE A 264 -8.46 -7.65 -4.78
N PHE A 265 -7.92 -7.68 -3.56
CA PHE A 265 -7.75 -8.88 -2.75
C PHE A 265 -8.31 -8.63 -1.35
N GLU A 266 -9.61 -8.71 -1.25
CA GLU A 266 -10.42 -8.32 -0.10
C GLU A 266 -11.57 -9.32 0.10
N GLY A 267 -12.34 -9.23 1.20
CA GLY A 267 -13.52 -10.04 1.48
C GLY A 267 -13.33 -11.12 2.54
N THR A 268 -12.08 -11.41 2.93
CA THR A 268 -11.80 -12.41 3.99
C THR A 268 -12.51 -12.08 5.29
N ASN A 269 -12.57 -10.80 5.67
CA ASN A 269 -13.23 -10.36 6.90
C ASN A 269 -14.75 -10.33 6.77
N ASP A 270 -15.30 -9.98 5.61
CA ASP A 270 -16.74 -10.06 5.35
C ASP A 270 -17.25 -11.49 5.55
N ILE A 271 -16.46 -12.49 5.09
CA ILE A 271 -16.76 -13.92 5.30
C ILE A 271 -16.50 -14.33 6.75
N GLY A 272 -15.34 -13.98 7.31
CA GLY A 272 -14.91 -14.40 8.64
C GLY A 272 -15.80 -13.91 9.78
N THR A 273 -16.43 -12.75 9.64
CA THR A 273 -17.36 -12.18 10.61
C THR A 273 -18.83 -12.53 10.35
N CYS A 274 -19.12 -13.19 9.22
CA CYS A 274 -20.48 -13.60 8.87
C CYS A 274 -21.00 -14.70 9.82
N ASN A 275 -22.13 -14.45 10.47
CA ASN A 275 -22.75 -15.39 11.42
C ASN A 275 -24.14 -15.89 11.02
N ALA A 276 -24.73 -15.27 10.00
CA ALA A 276 -26.05 -15.59 9.45
C ALA A 276 -26.17 -15.10 8.01
N ASP A 277 -27.20 -15.52 7.29
CA ASP A 277 -27.55 -15.03 5.95
C ASP A 277 -26.41 -15.14 4.93
N TYR A 278 -25.62 -16.22 5.01
CA TYR A 278 -24.38 -16.42 4.26
C TYR A 278 -24.55 -16.21 2.75
N GLU A 279 -25.65 -16.71 2.18
CA GLU A 279 -25.94 -16.57 0.76
C GLU A 279 -26.24 -15.10 0.37
N GLN A 280 -27.04 -14.42 1.16
CA GLN A 280 -27.35 -13.00 0.94
C GLN A 280 -26.10 -12.13 1.08
N LYS A 281 -25.27 -12.42 2.09
CA LYS A 281 -24.00 -11.68 2.30
C LYS A 281 -22.98 -11.97 1.20
N ALA A 282 -22.93 -13.21 0.68
CA ALA A 282 -22.14 -13.51 -0.51
C ALA A 282 -22.58 -12.68 -1.73
N ARG A 283 -23.88 -12.58 -1.98
CA ARG A 283 -24.43 -11.74 -3.06
C ARG A 283 -24.07 -10.27 -2.88
N ARG A 284 -24.27 -9.72 -1.67
CA ARG A 284 -23.89 -8.31 -1.36
C ARG A 284 -22.39 -8.05 -1.57
N LEU A 285 -21.52 -8.99 -1.20
CA LEU A 285 -20.09 -8.88 -1.42
C LEU A 285 -19.76 -8.88 -2.91
N ILE A 286 -20.39 -9.73 -3.70
CA ILE A 286 -20.24 -9.79 -5.16
C ILE A 286 -20.73 -8.50 -5.83
N GLU A 287 -21.89 -7.98 -5.41
CA GLU A 287 -22.43 -6.71 -5.89
C GLU A 287 -21.48 -5.53 -5.57
N ALA A 288 -20.89 -5.53 -4.36
CA ALA A 288 -19.91 -4.54 -3.96
C ALA A 288 -18.64 -4.60 -4.84
N TYR A 289 -18.15 -5.79 -5.16
CA TYR A 289 -17.04 -5.92 -6.12
C TYR A 289 -17.41 -5.34 -7.48
N GLY A 290 -18.62 -5.58 -7.99
CA GLY A 290 -19.10 -4.97 -9.24
C GLY A 290 -19.01 -3.45 -9.21
N VAL A 291 -19.39 -2.82 -8.11
CA VAL A 291 -19.27 -1.36 -7.93
C VAL A 291 -17.81 -0.90 -7.98
N LEU A 292 -16.90 -1.59 -7.25
CA LEU A 292 -15.47 -1.24 -7.24
C LEU A 292 -14.83 -1.42 -8.61
N ILE A 293 -15.16 -2.51 -9.32
CA ILE A 293 -14.68 -2.79 -10.68
C ILE A 293 -15.12 -1.66 -11.62
N ALA A 294 -16.40 -1.32 -11.63
CA ALA A 294 -16.94 -0.27 -12.49
C ALA A 294 -16.26 1.09 -12.22
N LYS A 295 -16.09 1.48 -10.95
CA LYS A 295 -15.39 2.72 -10.58
C LYS A 295 -13.94 2.74 -11.10
N ALA A 296 -13.22 1.63 -10.96
CA ALA A 296 -11.84 1.51 -11.44
C ALA A 296 -11.76 1.59 -12.98
N GLN A 297 -12.66 0.93 -13.67
CA GLN A 297 -12.72 0.92 -15.15
C GLN A 297 -13.07 2.30 -15.71
N VAL A 298 -14.00 3.02 -15.09
CA VAL A 298 -14.30 4.42 -15.45
C VAL A 298 -13.07 5.31 -15.29
N ALA A 299 -12.21 5.02 -14.30
CA ALA A 299 -10.93 5.71 -14.11
C ALA A 299 -9.80 5.20 -15.04
N GLY A 300 -10.08 4.30 -15.97
CA GLY A 300 -9.13 3.78 -16.95
C GLY A 300 -8.21 2.67 -16.43
N MET A 301 -8.52 2.07 -15.28
CA MET A 301 -7.70 1.00 -14.68
C MET A 301 -8.12 -0.38 -15.21
N LYS A 302 -7.13 -1.23 -15.50
CA LYS A 302 -7.33 -2.68 -15.66
C LYS A 302 -7.49 -3.30 -14.26
N VAL A 303 -8.57 -4.05 -14.03
CA VAL A 303 -8.85 -4.66 -12.74
C VAL A 303 -8.46 -6.13 -12.73
N TYR A 304 -7.73 -6.53 -11.72
CA TYR A 304 -7.39 -7.92 -11.38
C TYR A 304 -8.00 -8.27 -10.03
N MET A 305 -8.44 -9.52 -9.87
CA MET A 305 -8.98 -9.96 -8.58
C MET A 305 -8.20 -11.15 -8.04
N GLY A 306 -7.85 -11.09 -6.75
CA GLY A 306 -7.31 -12.21 -5.99
C GLY A 306 -8.44 -13.08 -5.43
N THR A 307 -8.37 -14.40 -5.61
CA THR A 307 -9.28 -15.32 -4.95
C THR A 307 -8.97 -15.42 -3.45
N ILE A 308 -10.01 -15.48 -2.62
CA ILE A 308 -9.90 -15.52 -1.15
C ILE A 308 -9.28 -16.83 -0.72
N THR A 309 -8.22 -16.76 0.07
CA THR A 309 -7.45 -17.90 0.57
C THR A 309 -8.25 -18.77 1.56
N PRO A 310 -7.95 -20.08 1.68
CA PRO A 310 -8.65 -20.98 2.58
C PRO A 310 -8.31 -20.71 4.05
N THR A 311 -9.22 -21.08 4.96
CA THR A 311 -9.11 -20.72 6.39
C THR A 311 -9.33 -21.91 7.35
N ARG A 312 -9.42 -23.18 6.87
CA ARG A 312 -9.58 -24.33 7.75
C ARG A 312 -8.39 -24.45 8.71
N GLY A 313 -8.69 -24.56 9.98
CA GLY A 313 -7.71 -24.51 11.07
C GLY A 313 -7.73 -23.21 11.85
N HIS A 314 -8.18 -22.12 11.26
CA HIS A 314 -8.41 -20.86 11.96
C HIS A 314 -9.78 -20.86 12.66
N GLY A 315 -9.92 -20.14 13.77
CA GLY A 315 -11.16 -20.03 14.54
C GLY A 315 -12.38 -19.46 13.78
N TRP A 316 -12.15 -18.84 12.63
CA TRP A 316 -13.21 -18.33 11.75
C TRP A 316 -13.81 -19.40 10.84
N TYR A 317 -13.17 -20.57 10.70
CA TYR A 317 -13.65 -21.59 9.79
C TYR A 317 -15.01 -22.16 10.25
N SER A 318 -15.95 -22.25 9.31
CA SER A 318 -17.15 -23.07 9.38
C SER A 318 -17.51 -23.55 7.97
N PHE A 319 -18.30 -24.62 7.87
CA PHE A 319 -18.78 -25.11 6.58
C PHE A 319 -19.55 -24.04 5.80
N PHE A 320 -20.34 -23.22 6.47
CA PHE A 320 -21.12 -22.17 5.83
C PHE A 320 -20.23 -21.03 5.30
N ARG A 321 -19.22 -20.62 6.07
CA ARG A 321 -18.24 -19.61 5.63
C ARG A 321 -17.37 -20.14 4.49
N GLU A 322 -17.02 -21.42 4.52
CA GLU A 322 -16.29 -22.05 3.41
C GLU A 322 -17.16 -22.10 2.14
N ALA A 323 -18.46 -22.47 2.25
CA ALA A 323 -19.37 -22.42 1.12
C ALA A 323 -19.49 -21.01 0.55
N MET A 324 -19.61 -19.98 1.41
CA MET A 324 -19.61 -18.58 1.02
C MET A 324 -18.30 -18.20 0.28
N ARG A 325 -17.14 -18.59 0.80
CA ARG A 325 -15.83 -18.36 0.18
C ARG A 325 -15.76 -19.00 -1.21
N GLN A 326 -16.21 -20.24 -1.35
CA GLN A 326 -16.22 -20.93 -2.65
C GLN A 326 -17.14 -20.25 -3.66
N THR A 327 -18.34 -19.82 -3.23
CA THR A 327 -19.27 -19.06 -4.09
C THR A 327 -18.63 -17.78 -4.61
N VAL A 328 -17.99 -17.01 -3.73
CA VAL A 328 -17.31 -15.77 -4.11
C VAL A 328 -16.12 -16.05 -5.02
N ASN A 329 -15.30 -17.06 -4.71
CA ASN A 329 -14.15 -17.43 -5.52
C ASN A 329 -14.55 -17.94 -6.91
N GLU A 330 -15.65 -18.67 -7.02
CA GLU A 330 -16.16 -19.11 -8.34
C GLU A 330 -16.62 -17.93 -9.17
N TRP A 331 -17.32 -16.97 -8.57
CA TRP A 331 -17.68 -15.73 -9.26
C TRP A 331 -16.44 -14.97 -9.72
N ILE A 332 -15.39 -14.85 -8.89
CA ILE A 332 -14.13 -14.19 -9.28
C ILE A 332 -13.52 -14.92 -10.49
N ARG A 333 -13.44 -16.25 -10.48
CA ARG A 333 -12.83 -17.05 -11.56
C ARG A 333 -13.58 -16.96 -12.88
N THR A 334 -14.89 -16.80 -12.83
CA THR A 334 -15.76 -16.79 -14.01
C THR A 334 -16.12 -15.39 -14.51
N ASN A 335 -15.72 -14.35 -13.76
CA ASN A 335 -16.01 -12.96 -14.11
C ASN A 335 -15.26 -12.55 -15.39
N LYS A 336 -16.00 -12.06 -16.38
CA LYS A 336 -15.47 -11.62 -17.68
C LYS A 336 -15.20 -10.12 -17.77
N GLU A 337 -15.56 -9.36 -16.75
CA GLU A 337 -15.38 -7.90 -16.70
C GLU A 337 -14.00 -7.49 -16.18
N ILE A 338 -13.22 -8.43 -15.63
CA ILE A 338 -11.87 -8.16 -15.11
C ILE A 338 -10.78 -8.56 -16.09
N ALA A 339 -9.62 -7.91 -16.00
CA ALA A 339 -8.47 -8.17 -16.85
C ALA A 339 -7.78 -9.52 -16.53
N GLY A 340 -7.93 -10.02 -15.31
CA GLY A 340 -7.37 -11.31 -14.94
C GLY A 340 -7.64 -11.71 -13.49
N VAL A 341 -7.48 -13.01 -13.23
CA VAL A 341 -7.64 -13.63 -11.92
C VAL A 341 -6.26 -14.01 -11.37
N ILE A 342 -5.96 -13.55 -10.16
CA ILE A 342 -4.80 -13.98 -9.38
C ILE A 342 -5.28 -15.08 -8.42
N ASP A 343 -5.19 -16.34 -8.83
CA ASP A 343 -5.77 -17.46 -8.06
C ASP A 343 -4.93 -17.81 -6.82
N PHE A 344 -4.97 -16.92 -5.84
CA PHE A 344 -4.27 -17.10 -4.57
C PHE A 344 -4.78 -18.30 -3.78
N ASP A 345 -6.08 -18.64 -3.90
CA ASP A 345 -6.63 -19.86 -3.30
C ASP A 345 -5.91 -21.11 -3.83
N LYS A 346 -5.83 -21.26 -5.16
CA LYS A 346 -5.14 -22.39 -5.77
C LYS A 346 -3.64 -22.42 -5.46
N LEU A 347 -3.00 -21.25 -5.40
CA LEU A 347 -1.58 -21.11 -5.10
C LEU A 347 -1.24 -21.57 -3.68
N THR A 348 -2.08 -21.18 -2.69
CA THR A 348 -1.74 -21.27 -1.26
C THR A 348 -2.38 -22.45 -0.55
N ARG A 349 -3.41 -23.07 -1.13
CA ARG A 349 -4.10 -24.20 -0.51
C ARG A 349 -3.25 -25.47 -0.47
N ASP A 350 -3.43 -26.27 0.55
CA ASP A 350 -2.82 -27.59 0.67
C ASP A 350 -3.37 -28.55 -0.41
N ALA A 351 -2.51 -29.43 -0.90
CA ALA A 351 -2.87 -30.37 -1.96
C ALA A 351 -3.83 -31.48 -1.48
N ALA A 352 -3.74 -31.88 -0.22
CA ALA A 352 -4.59 -32.92 0.38
C ALA A 352 -5.89 -32.32 0.97
N ASP A 353 -5.89 -31.04 1.36
CA ASP A 353 -7.03 -30.34 1.92
C ASP A 353 -7.17 -28.93 1.32
N SER A 354 -7.97 -28.81 0.27
CA SER A 354 -8.16 -27.55 -0.46
C SER A 354 -8.81 -26.42 0.35
N GLN A 355 -9.33 -26.72 1.54
CA GLN A 355 -9.92 -25.72 2.44
C GLN A 355 -8.90 -25.18 3.46
N ARG A 356 -7.65 -25.65 3.41
CA ARG A 356 -6.57 -25.30 4.32
C ARG A 356 -5.39 -24.68 3.57
N LEU A 357 -4.68 -23.75 4.22
CA LEU A 357 -3.40 -23.26 3.72
C LEU A 357 -2.34 -24.36 3.79
N LYS A 358 -1.32 -24.31 2.92
CA LYS A 358 -0.11 -25.11 3.11
C LYS A 358 0.50 -24.83 4.48
N ALA A 359 0.87 -25.88 5.19
CA ALA A 359 1.40 -25.76 6.57
C ALA A 359 2.67 -24.90 6.66
N ASP A 360 3.49 -24.87 5.62
CA ASP A 360 4.70 -24.06 5.54
C ASP A 360 4.47 -22.61 5.11
N TYR A 361 3.22 -22.21 4.84
CA TYR A 361 2.84 -20.86 4.42
C TYR A 361 2.14 -20.05 5.51
N SER A 362 1.72 -20.66 6.62
CA SER A 362 0.93 -19.98 7.65
C SER A 362 1.13 -20.58 9.02
N ASP A 363 1.18 -19.74 10.05
CA ASP A 363 1.30 -20.15 11.45
C ASP A 363 -0.05 -20.11 12.20
N ASP A 364 -1.04 -19.40 11.65
CA ASP A 364 -2.38 -19.21 12.24
C ASP A 364 -3.55 -19.65 11.36
N TRP A 365 -3.26 -20.22 10.19
CA TRP A 365 -4.23 -20.73 9.20
C TRP A 365 -5.11 -19.65 8.56
N LEU A 366 -4.70 -18.37 8.65
CA LEU A 366 -5.37 -17.23 8.05
C LEU A 366 -4.37 -16.30 7.32
N HIS A 367 -3.33 -15.87 8.05
CA HIS A 367 -2.31 -14.97 7.53
C HIS A 367 -1.12 -15.77 7.03
N LEU A 368 -0.52 -15.30 5.95
CA LEU A 368 0.64 -15.97 5.41
C LEU A 368 1.92 -15.49 6.11
N ASN A 369 2.88 -16.37 6.21
CA ASN A 369 4.23 -16.05 6.66
C ASN A 369 5.10 -15.53 5.48
N PRO A 370 6.37 -15.13 5.70
CA PRO A 370 7.23 -14.59 4.65
C PRO A 370 7.38 -15.50 3.42
N ARG A 371 7.36 -16.83 3.60
CA ARG A 371 7.44 -17.80 2.50
C ARG A 371 6.18 -17.79 1.64
N GLY A 372 5.01 -17.77 2.28
CA GLY A 372 3.74 -17.65 1.57
C GLY A 372 3.63 -16.31 0.85
N TYR A 373 4.07 -15.23 1.47
CA TYR A 373 4.07 -13.90 0.84
C TYR A 373 5.05 -13.79 -0.34
N GLU A 374 6.19 -14.45 -0.28
CA GLU A 374 7.11 -14.56 -1.42
C GLU A 374 6.43 -15.24 -2.61
N ALA A 375 5.76 -16.38 -2.37
CA ALA A 375 5.03 -17.10 -3.41
C ALA A 375 3.90 -16.25 -4.01
N MET A 376 3.11 -15.57 -3.17
CA MET A 376 2.02 -14.69 -3.62
C MET A 376 2.53 -13.53 -4.48
N GLY A 377 3.57 -12.83 -4.02
CA GLY A 377 4.11 -11.68 -4.74
C GLY A 377 4.67 -12.05 -6.11
N ARG A 378 5.47 -13.11 -6.18
CA ARG A 378 5.99 -13.62 -7.46
C ARG A 378 4.87 -14.02 -8.41
N TYR A 379 3.87 -14.74 -7.92
CA TYR A 379 2.74 -15.17 -8.74
C TYR A 379 1.92 -13.98 -9.25
N ALA A 380 1.60 -13.02 -8.38
CA ALA A 380 0.87 -11.82 -8.78
C ALA A 380 1.59 -11.06 -9.90
N ALA A 381 2.91 -10.90 -9.80
CA ALA A 381 3.72 -10.27 -10.83
C ALA A 381 3.55 -10.95 -12.19
N THR A 382 3.56 -12.29 -12.25
CA THR A 382 3.38 -13.03 -13.52
C THR A 382 2.00 -12.87 -14.15
N VAL A 383 0.98 -12.53 -13.36
CA VAL A 383 -0.40 -12.35 -13.86
C VAL A 383 -0.62 -10.95 -14.40
N ILE A 384 -0.15 -9.92 -13.68
CA ILE A 384 -0.40 -8.53 -14.06
C ILE A 384 0.51 -8.03 -15.20
N ASP A 385 1.64 -8.70 -15.42
CA ASP A 385 2.61 -8.34 -16.46
C ASP A 385 2.41 -9.12 -17.77
N ARG A 386 1.35 -9.90 -17.87
CA ARG A 386 0.98 -10.56 -19.14
C ARG A 386 0.46 -9.53 -20.12
N PRO A 387 0.96 -9.57 -21.38
CA PRO A 387 0.55 -8.64 -22.42
C PRO A 387 -0.94 -8.75 -22.75
#